data_aba1593d92c0c5d6560fb6a521a273e8
#
_entry.id   aba1593d92c0c5d6560fb6a521a273e8
#
_cell.length_a   1.000
_cell.length_b   1.000
_cell.length_c   1.000
_cell.angle_alpha   90.00
_cell.angle_beta   90.00
_cell.angle_gamma   90.00
#
_symmetry.space_group_name_H-M   'P 1'
#
loop_
_entity.id
_entity.type
_entity.pdbx_description
1 polymer ?
#
loop_
_entity_poly.entity_id
_entity_poly.type
_entity_poly.pdbx_seq_one_letter_code
_entity_poly.pdbx_strand_id
1 'polypeptide(L)'
;MSDLVVYLIQCLKCRDQYIGESQDTLEKRFGQHIGYVQNNDQRQATGRHFNSDGHLLSDMTITVIEKLNTDDIVYRKRRESHFIQLFNLKYKGMNRKR
;
A
#
# COMPACT_ATOMS: atom_id res chain seq x y z
N MET A 1 4.07 -23.05 4.87
CA MET A 1 3.68 -22.20 3.75
C MET A 1 3.24 -20.85 4.28
N SER A 2 3.76 -19.79 3.70
CA SER A 2 3.47 -18.44 4.18
C SER A 2 2.23 -17.89 3.49
N ASP A 3 1.37 -17.26 4.27
CA ASP A 3 0.27 -16.49 3.71
C ASP A 3 0.81 -15.15 3.25
N LEU A 4 0.36 -14.72 2.11
CA LEU A 4 0.68 -13.41 1.58
C LEU A 4 -0.60 -12.62 1.39
N VAL A 5 -0.55 -11.36 1.77
CA VAL A 5 -1.68 -10.44 1.62
C VAL A 5 -1.28 -9.36 0.63
N VAL A 6 -2.10 -9.15 -0.38
CA VAL A 6 -2.04 -7.96 -1.22
C VAL A 6 -3.04 -6.98 -0.64
N TYR A 7 -2.60 -5.77 -0.35
CA TYR A 7 -3.44 -4.79 0.32
C TYR A 7 -3.47 -3.47 -0.43
N LEU A 8 -4.51 -2.71 -0.16
CA LEU A 8 -4.70 -1.38 -0.71
C LEU A 8 -4.69 -0.37 0.42
N ILE A 9 -3.80 0.62 0.35
CA ILE A 9 -3.88 1.80 1.18
C ILE A 9 -4.50 2.89 0.31
N GLN A 10 -5.53 3.55 0.83
CA GLN A 10 -6.26 4.57 0.09
C GLN A 10 -6.36 5.82 0.95
N CYS A 11 -6.20 6.97 0.29
CA CYS A 11 -6.36 8.25 0.95
C CYS A 11 -7.83 8.69 0.85
N LEU A 12 -8.43 8.97 1.99
CA LEU A 12 -9.82 9.44 2.02
C LEU A 12 -9.96 10.84 1.45
N LYS A 13 -8.88 11.60 1.45
CA LYS A 13 -8.93 13.00 1.01
C LYS A 13 -8.86 13.14 -0.49
N CYS A 14 -7.89 12.49 -1.13
CA CYS A 14 -7.65 12.67 -2.56
C CYS A 14 -7.81 11.39 -3.37
N ARG A 15 -8.10 10.28 -2.70
CA ARG A 15 -8.31 8.97 -3.31
C ARG A 15 -7.08 8.36 -3.97
N ASP A 16 -5.90 8.90 -3.74
CA ASP A 16 -4.66 8.25 -4.18
C ASP A 16 -4.54 6.90 -3.48
N GLN A 17 -3.89 5.96 -4.16
CA GLN A 17 -3.83 4.58 -3.73
C GLN A 17 -2.41 4.05 -3.74
N TYR A 18 -2.15 3.12 -2.84
CA TYR A 18 -0.91 2.38 -2.77
C TYR A 18 -1.23 0.90 -2.65
N ILE A 19 -0.65 0.10 -3.53
CA ILE A 19 -0.78 -1.36 -3.49
C ILE A 19 0.52 -1.93 -2.94
N GLY A 20 0.40 -2.80 -1.95
CA GLY A 20 1.56 -3.46 -1.39
C GLY A 20 1.28 -4.92 -1.10
N GLU A 21 2.31 -5.62 -0.68
CA GLU A 21 2.19 -7.01 -0.26
C GLU A 21 2.88 -7.21 1.07
N SER A 22 2.43 -8.20 1.84
CA SER A 22 2.99 -8.49 3.13
C SER A 22 2.79 -9.95 3.51
N GLN A 23 3.80 -10.53 4.15
CA GLN A 23 3.68 -11.83 4.80
C GLN A 23 3.24 -11.69 6.25
N ASP A 24 3.26 -10.48 6.76
CA ASP A 24 2.79 -10.17 8.11
C ASP A 24 1.29 -9.97 8.11
N THR A 25 0.71 -9.91 9.30
CA THR A 25 -0.69 -9.56 9.44
C THR A 25 -0.94 -8.16 8.90
N LEU A 26 -2.17 -7.91 8.47
CA LEU A 26 -2.55 -6.59 7.99
C LEU A 26 -2.34 -5.53 9.07
N GLU A 27 -2.65 -5.87 10.31
CA GLU A 27 -2.46 -4.97 11.46
C GLU A 27 -1.01 -4.53 11.61
N LYS A 28 -0.08 -5.50 11.55
CA LYS A 28 1.35 -5.20 11.64
C LYS A 28 1.81 -4.33 10.50
N ARG A 29 1.37 -4.65 9.29
CA ARG A 29 1.80 -3.91 8.10
C ARG A 29 1.25 -2.49 8.12
N PHE A 30 0.01 -2.34 8.55
CA PHE A 30 -0.58 -1.01 8.71
C PHE A 30 0.18 -0.19 9.74
N GLY A 31 0.57 -0.83 10.85
CA GLY A 31 1.40 -0.18 11.87
C GLY A 31 2.72 0.32 11.32
N GLN A 32 3.35 -0.42 10.40
CA GLN A 32 4.58 0.02 9.75
C GLN A 32 4.35 1.29 8.93
N HIS A 33 3.25 1.32 8.17
CA HIS A 33 2.92 2.51 7.38
C HIS A 33 2.59 3.71 8.26
N ILE A 34 1.89 3.48 9.36
CA ILE A 34 1.65 4.54 10.35
C ILE A 34 2.98 5.11 10.84
N GLY A 35 3.94 4.23 11.13
CA GLY A 35 5.28 4.65 11.54
C GLY A 35 5.97 5.50 10.48
N TYR A 36 5.85 5.14 9.21
CA TYR A 36 6.43 5.93 8.12
C TYR A 36 5.86 7.35 8.12
N VAL A 37 4.56 7.47 8.33
CA VAL A 37 3.89 8.77 8.35
C VAL A 37 4.32 9.58 9.58
N GLN A 38 4.32 8.94 10.75
CA GLN A 38 4.69 9.62 12.00
C GLN A 38 6.13 10.10 12.00
N ASN A 39 7.02 9.35 11.34
CA ASN A 39 8.44 9.69 11.26
C ASN A 39 8.78 10.53 10.03
N ASN A 40 7.78 10.91 9.25
CA ASN A 40 7.95 11.67 8.01
C ASN A 40 9.01 11.03 7.11
N ASP A 41 8.88 9.73 6.91
CA ASP A 41 9.86 8.95 6.15
C ASP A 41 9.64 9.16 4.66
N GLN A 42 10.43 10.05 4.07
CA GLN A 42 10.30 10.44 2.67
C GLN A 42 10.75 9.35 1.70
N ARG A 43 11.37 8.30 2.19
CA ARG A 43 11.75 7.15 1.37
C ARG A 43 10.56 6.24 1.06
N GLN A 44 9.50 6.34 1.86
CA GLN A 44 8.32 5.50 1.74
C GLN A 44 7.18 6.30 1.13
N ALA A 45 6.46 5.68 0.18
CA ALA A 45 5.37 6.34 -0.53
C ALA A 45 4.31 6.89 0.41
N THR A 46 3.90 6.09 1.41
CA THR A 46 2.88 6.53 2.35
C THR A 46 3.40 7.62 3.29
N GLY A 47 4.67 7.55 3.67
CA GLY A 47 5.29 8.60 4.48
C GLY A 47 5.27 9.94 3.76
N ARG A 48 5.57 9.94 2.47
CA ARG A 48 5.52 11.15 1.67
C ARG A 48 4.10 11.68 1.50
N HIS A 49 3.20 10.78 1.12
CA HIS A 49 1.83 11.19 0.76
C HIS A 49 1.08 11.79 1.95
N PHE A 50 1.10 11.09 3.08
CA PHE A 50 0.31 11.53 4.24
C PHE A 50 0.99 12.61 5.07
N ASN A 51 2.16 13.07 4.65
CA ASN A 51 2.80 14.28 5.19
C ASN A 51 2.73 15.45 4.21
N SER A 52 2.13 15.26 3.06
CA SER A 52 1.97 16.36 2.10
C SER A 52 0.86 17.31 2.58
N ASP A 53 0.88 18.51 2.03
CA ASP A 53 -0.04 19.57 2.46
C ASP A 53 -1.50 19.13 2.40
N GLY A 54 -2.22 19.42 3.46
CA GLY A 54 -3.64 19.13 3.54
C GLY A 54 -3.99 17.68 3.87
N HIS A 55 -2.99 16.81 4.09
CA HIS A 55 -3.21 15.42 4.42
C HIS A 55 -2.94 15.15 5.89
N LEU A 56 -3.68 14.18 6.44
CA LEU A 56 -3.54 13.75 7.83
C LEU A 56 -3.38 12.25 7.88
N LEU A 57 -2.75 11.77 8.96
CA LEU A 57 -2.65 10.33 9.19
C LEU A 57 -4.02 9.66 9.18
N SER A 58 -5.04 10.33 9.70
CA SER A 58 -6.40 9.79 9.74
C SER A 58 -7.05 9.64 8.36
N ASP A 59 -6.44 10.17 7.31
CA ASP A 59 -6.92 9.97 5.94
C ASP A 59 -6.49 8.62 5.38
N MET A 60 -5.60 7.91 6.04
CA MET A 60 -5.04 6.64 5.56
C MET A 60 -5.93 5.47 5.96
N THR A 61 -6.36 4.69 4.99
CA THR A 61 -7.12 3.45 5.22
C THR A 61 -6.40 2.28 4.57
N ILE A 62 -6.68 1.07 5.05
CA ILE A 62 -6.08 -0.13 4.49
C ILE A 62 -7.13 -1.23 4.35
N THR A 63 -7.08 -1.95 3.23
CA THR A 63 -8.01 -3.02 2.92
C THR A 63 -7.26 -4.16 2.26
N VAL A 64 -7.64 -5.39 2.57
CA VAL A 64 -7.11 -6.56 1.86
C VAL A 64 -7.79 -6.67 0.50
N ILE A 65 -6.99 -6.80 -0.56
CA ILE A 65 -7.51 -7.03 -1.90
C ILE A 65 -7.52 -8.54 -2.18
N GLU A 66 -6.45 -9.22 -1.81
CA GLU A 66 -6.29 -10.63 -2.15
C GLU A 66 -5.39 -11.32 -1.12
N LYS A 67 -5.73 -12.54 -0.76
CA LYS A 67 -4.87 -13.40 0.05
C LYS A 67 -4.30 -14.47 -0.86
N LEU A 68 -2.99 -14.62 -0.82
CA LEU A 68 -2.27 -15.63 -1.60
C LEU A 68 -1.63 -16.61 -0.65
N ASN A 69 -1.80 -17.89 -0.93
CA ASN A 69 -1.19 -18.94 -0.15
C ASN A 69 -0.16 -19.64 -1.02
N THR A 70 0.98 -18.97 -1.21
CA THR A 70 2.03 -19.46 -2.09
C THR A 70 3.37 -18.84 -1.68
N ASP A 71 4.45 -19.60 -1.93
CA ASP A 71 5.81 -19.12 -1.75
C ASP A 71 6.45 -18.71 -3.09
N ASP A 72 5.67 -18.74 -4.17
CA ASP A 72 6.17 -18.36 -5.48
C ASP A 72 6.31 -16.85 -5.58
N ILE A 73 7.53 -16.36 -5.49
CA ILE A 73 7.83 -14.93 -5.51
C ILE A 73 7.42 -14.28 -6.83
N VAL A 74 7.61 -14.99 -7.93
CA VAL A 74 7.25 -14.46 -9.25
C VAL A 74 5.74 -14.25 -9.35
N TYR A 75 4.97 -15.24 -8.87
CA TYR A 75 3.51 -15.14 -8.86
C TYR A 75 3.04 -13.97 -7.99
N ARG A 76 3.64 -13.82 -6.80
CA ARG A 76 3.29 -12.72 -5.88
C ARG A 76 3.52 -11.37 -6.54
N LYS A 77 4.69 -11.20 -7.18
CA LYS A 77 5.03 -9.94 -7.84
C LYS A 77 4.10 -9.66 -9.01
N ARG A 78 3.69 -10.69 -9.74
CA ARG A 78 2.72 -10.52 -10.82
C ARG A 78 1.38 -10.03 -10.31
N ARG A 79 0.91 -10.59 -9.18
CA ARG A 79 -0.37 -10.16 -8.61
C ARG A 79 -0.30 -8.73 -8.12
N GLU A 80 0.78 -8.35 -7.45
CA GLU A 80 0.95 -6.98 -7.01
C GLU A 80 0.97 -6.03 -8.20
N SER A 81 1.75 -6.35 -9.23
CA SER A 81 1.84 -5.52 -10.44
C SER A 81 0.50 -5.41 -11.15
N HIS A 82 -0.25 -6.50 -11.19
CA HIS A 82 -1.59 -6.51 -11.77
C HIS A 82 -2.49 -5.49 -11.09
N PHE A 83 -2.51 -5.48 -9.76
CA PHE A 83 -3.36 -4.56 -9.02
C PHE A 83 -2.88 -3.11 -9.13
N ILE A 84 -1.57 -2.89 -9.12
CA ILE A 84 -1.03 -1.55 -9.32
C ILE A 84 -1.51 -1.00 -10.67
N GLN A 85 -1.38 -1.78 -11.72
CA GLN A 85 -1.78 -1.37 -13.06
C GLN A 85 -3.29 -1.14 -13.14
N LEU A 86 -4.07 -2.06 -12.57
CA LEU A 86 -5.51 -1.98 -12.59
C LEU A 86 -6.03 -0.72 -11.91
N PHE A 87 -5.49 -0.39 -10.74
CA PHE A 87 -5.95 0.76 -9.98
C PHE A 87 -5.44 2.08 -10.56
N ASN A 88 -4.25 2.08 -11.15
CA ASN A 88 -3.71 3.29 -11.76
C ASN A 88 -4.46 3.71 -13.02
N LEU A 89 -5.22 2.81 -13.62
CA LEU A 89 -6.09 3.16 -14.74
C LEU A 89 -7.25 4.05 -14.31
N LYS A 90 -7.67 3.96 -13.05
CA LYS A 90 -8.80 4.73 -12.54
C LYS A 90 -8.37 5.94 -11.75
N TYR A 91 -7.33 5.80 -10.96
CA TYR A 91 -6.92 6.82 -10.01
C TYR A 91 -5.41 6.98 -10.06
N LYS A 92 -4.98 8.20 -9.77
CA LYS A 92 -3.58 8.49 -9.60
C LYS A 92 -3.06 7.72 -8.39
N GLY A 93 -2.02 6.93 -8.57
CA GLY A 93 -1.52 6.06 -7.52
C GLY A 93 -0.24 6.57 -6.88
N MET A 94 -0.01 6.12 -5.64
CA MET A 94 1.23 6.40 -4.91
C MET A 94 2.38 5.51 -5.36
N ASN A 95 2.09 4.42 -6.06
CA ASN A 95 3.07 3.43 -6.51
C ASN A 95 3.81 3.87 -7.78
N ARG A 96 3.96 5.15 -7.98
CA ARG A 96 4.56 5.64 -9.20
C ARG A 96 6.03 5.27 -9.30
N LYS A 97 6.41 4.75 -10.45
CA LYS A 97 7.81 4.47 -10.76
C LYS A 97 8.51 5.70 -11.29
N ARG A 98 9.78 5.75 -11.03
CA ARG A 98 10.63 6.81 -11.57
C ARG A 98 11.50 6.25 -12.67
#